data_6c01938d9b9aa8ec6bbe480f4faa681f
#
_entry.id   6c01938d9b9aa8ec6bbe480f4faa681f
#
_cell.length_a   1.000
_cell.length_b   1.000
_cell.length_c   1.000
_cell.angle_alpha   90.00
_cell.angle_beta   90.00
_cell.angle_gamma   90.00
#
_symmetry.space_group_name_H-M   'P 1'
#
loop_
_entity.id
_entity.type
_entity.pdbx_description
1 polymer ?
#
loop_
_entity_poly.entity_id
_entity_poly.type
_entity_poly.pdbx_seq_one_letter_code
_entity_poly.pdbx_strand_id
1 'polypeptide(L)'
;ETFCIGGIMEHIEEAGVHSGDAAMVLPAHTLTPETLDKVRDYTYRLAKELNIIGLMNVQYAVKNSAVYILEVNPRASRTAPFVSKAIGVPLAKLAAKVMAGETLKKLGFTREIIPKHISIKESVLPFVKFPGVDITLGPEMKSTGEVMGIDTDFGRAYAKSQLAAYQNLPAVKGTVFISVKDKDKKAQMAKAAKKLKDLKFEIISTLGTAKFLEENGIIARTIRRVSDGKPNVLDLMQEGKIKLIINTVSGKIPRQDELKIRTSAIALGIPVITTSPGAEACARGIEALIKHKLGVKPIQAYHKKLKVKSKKAKRQSKV
;
A
#
# COMPACT_ATOMS: atom_id res chain seq x y z
N GLU A 1 -6.28 -22.47 25.16
CA GLU A 1 -6.44 -21.94 23.80
C GLU A 1 -5.20 -21.15 23.41
N THR A 2 -4.76 -21.23 22.16
CA THR A 2 -3.58 -20.53 21.66
C THR A 2 -3.98 -19.74 20.43
N PHE A 3 -3.81 -18.42 20.47
CA PHE A 3 -3.95 -17.53 19.34
C PHE A 3 -2.59 -17.03 18.89
N CYS A 4 -2.40 -16.81 17.59
CA CYS A 4 -1.16 -16.29 17.06
C CYS A 4 -1.45 -15.34 15.90
N ILE A 5 -0.95 -14.11 16.01
CA ILE A 5 -1.07 -13.11 14.93
C ILE A 5 -0.14 -13.51 13.79
N GLY A 6 -0.69 -13.67 12.60
CA GLY A 6 0.07 -13.96 11.39
C GLY A 6 0.89 -12.76 10.92
N GLY A 7 0.34 -11.56 11.06
CA GLY A 7 1.03 -10.31 10.75
C GLY A 7 0.10 -9.11 10.87
N ILE A 8 0.67 -7.95 11.19
CA ILE A 8 -0.02 -6.66 11.23
C ILE A 8 0.44 -5.85 10.03
N MET A 9 -0.50 -5.57 9.13
CA MET A 9 -0.28 -4.76 7.93
C MET A 9 -0.78 -3.35 8.15
N GLU A 10 -0.06 -2.38 7.63
CA GLU A 10 -0.47 -0.97 7.64
C GLU A 10 -0.87 -0.55 6.22
N HIS A 11 -2.03 0.09 6.09
CA HIS A 11 -2.49 0.65 4.82
C HIS A 11 -1.63 1.86 4.43
N ILE A 12 -1.23 1.91 3.16
CA ILE A 12 -0.66 3.11 2.52
C ILE A 12 -1.80 4.00 2.00
N GLU A 13 -3.01 3.45 1.92
CA GLU A 13 -4.24 4.14 1.56
C GLU A 13 -4.96 4.71 2.79
N GLU A 14 -6.01 5.53 2.55
CA GLU A 14 -6.85 6.05 3.62
C GLU A 14 -7.74 4.95 4.24
N ALA A 15 -8.13 5.15 5.50
CA ALA A 15 -9.11 4.29 6.16
C ALA A 15 -10.46 4.32 5.40
N GLY A 16 -11.11 3.15 5.28
CA GLY A 16 -12.36 2.99 4.54
C GLY A 16 -12.18 2.47 3.11
N VAL A 17 -10.95 2.39 2.59
CA VAL A 17 -10.66 1.65 1.37
C VAL A 17 -10.73 0.15 1.65
N HIS A 18 -11.39 -0.61 0.77
CA HIS A 18 -11.48 -2.06 0.89
C HIS A 18 -10.10 -2.71 0.97
N SER A 19 -9.90 -3.63 1.91
CA SER A 19 -8.60 -4.26 2.16
C SER A 19 -8.02 -5.01 0.95
N GLY A 20 -8.89 -5.48 0.03
CA GLY A 20 -8.48 -6.06 -1.26
C GLY A 20 -7.81 -5.05 -2.19
N ASP A 21 -8.22 -3.78 -2.13
CA ASP A 21 -7.78 -2.71 -3.03
C ASP A 21 -6.65 -1.85 -2.46
N ALA A 22 -6.54 -1.77 -1.13
CA ALA A 22 -5.54 -0.94 -0.50
C ALA A 22 -4.12 -1.47 -0.72
N ALA A 23 -3.20 -0.55 -1.06
CA ALA A 23 -1.78 -0.78 -0.91
C ALA A 23 -1.43 -0.91 0.58
N MET A 24 -0.61 -1.89 0.95
CA MET A 24 -0.30 -2.19 2.35
C MET A 24 1.17 -2.55 2.53
N VAL A 25 1.71 -2.24 3.71
CA VAL A 25 3.07 -2.62 4.11
C VAL A 25 3.05 -3.61 5.27
N LEU A 26 3.93 -4.60 5.24
CA LEU A 26 4.24 -5.53 6.32
C LEU A 26 5.76 -5.58 6.52
N PRO A 27 6.25 -5.40 7.78
CA PRO A 27 5.50 -5.07 9.00
C PRO A 27 4.93 -3.65 8.97
N ALA A 28 3.98 -3.35 9.85
CA ALA A 28 3.50 -1.99 10.08
C ALA A 28 4.67 -1.04 10.34
N HIS A 29 4.61 0.18 9.82
CA HIS A 29 5.80 0.99 9.53
C HIS A 29 5.76 2.37 10.20
N THR A 30 4.58 2.98 10.36
CA THR A 30 4.43 4.29 10.99
C THR A 30 3.70 4.23 12.34
N LEU A 31 3.07 3.11 12.66
CA LEU A 31 2.35 2.94 13.92
C LEU A 31 3.31 2.79 15.10
N THR A 32 2.95 3.42 16.23
CA THR A 32 3.74 3.32 17.45
C THR A 32 3.62 1.93 18.11
N PRO A 33 4.62 1.50 18.91
CA PRO A 33 4.53 0.24 19.66
C PRO A 33 3.25 0.11 20.48
N GLU A 34 2.83 1.19 21.15
CA GLU A 34 1.64 1.23 22.00
C GLU A 34 0.36 1.00 21.19
N THR A 35 0.31 1.55 19.96
CA THR A 35 -0.80 1.32 19.03
C THR A 35 -0.83 -0.14 18.57
N LEU A 36 0.32 -0.70 18.23
CA LEU A 36 0.46 -2.09 17.81
C LEU A 36 0.06 -3.05 18.94
N ASP A 37 0.40 -2.74 20.20
CA ASP A 37 0.01 -3.55 21.35
C ASP A 37 -1.49 -3.50 21.61
N LYS A 38 -2.15 -2.35 21.45
CA LYS A 38 -3.62 -2.25 21.47
C LYS A 38 -4.27 -3.10 20.38
N VAL A 39 -3.72 -3.05 19.15
CA VAL A 39 -4.21 -3.88 18.05
C VAL A 39 -4.07 -5.38 18.38
N ARG A 40 -2.97 -5.80 18.97
CA ARG A 40 -2.77 -7.19 19.44
C ARG A 40 -3.77 -7.58 20.49
N ASP A 41 -3.93 -6.77 21.55
CA ASP A 41 -4.89 -7.02 22.62
C ASP A 41 -6.32 -7.16 22.09
N TYR A 42 -6.77 -6.22 21.27
CA TYR A 42 -8.10 -6.27 20.68
C TYR A 42 -8.30 -7.50 19.79
N THR A 43 -7.28 -7.87 19.02
CA THR A 43 -7.33 -9.05 18.15
C THR A 43 -7.46 -10.33 18.99
N TYR A 44 -6.70 -10.47 20.08
CA TYR A 44 -6.79 -11.64 20.96
C TYR A 44 -8.14 -11.72 21.68
N ARG A 45 -8.65 -10.61 22.15
CA ARG A 45 -9.98 -10.55 22.81
C ARG A 45 -11.09 -10.92 21.82
N LEU A 46 -11.07 -10.38 20.60
CA LEU A 46 -12.01 -10.74 19.55
C LEU A 46 -11.93 -12.23 19.17
N ALA A 47 -10.73 -12.77 19.00
CA ALA A 47 -10.54 -14.16 18.64
C ALA A 47 -11.08 -15.11 19.74
N LYS A 48 -10.90 -14.74 21.01
CA LYS A 48 -11.40 -15.49 22.16
C LYS A 48 -12.94 -15.42 22.25
N GLU A 49 -13.50 -14.23 22.22
CA GLU A 49 -14.93 -13.99 22.38
C GLU A 49 -15.76 -14.63 21.25
N LEU A 50 -15.23 -14.56 20.02
CA LEU A 50 -15.86 -15.15 18.86
C LEU A 50 -15.55 -16.65 18.67
N ASN A 51 -14.85 -17.30 19.61
CA ASN A 51 -14.47 -18.71 19.53
C ASN A 51 -13.84 -19.12 18.20
N ILE A 52 -12.88 -18.32 17.68
CA ILE A 52 -12.31 -18.50 16.37
C ILE A 52 -11.47 -19.78 16.30
N ILE A 53 -11.80 -20.65 15.33
CA ILE A 53 -11.01 -21.82 14.94
C ILE A 53 -10.57 -21.63 13.48
N GLY A 54 -9.26 -21.49 13.26
CA GLY A 54 -8.71 -21.23 11.93
C GLY A 54 -8.24 -19.81 11.75
N LEU A 55 -8.64 -19.14 10.66
CA LEU A 55 -8.21 -17.77 10.33
C LEU A 55 -9.26 -16.73 10.68
N MET A 56 -8.77 -15.60 11.16
CA MET A 56 -9.55 -14.37 11.32
C MET A 56 -8.75 -13.21 10.72
N ASN A 57 -9.45 -12.30 10.08
CA ASN A 57 -8.91 -11.03 9.61
C ASN A 57 -9.69 -9.88 10.24
N VAL A 58 -8.99 -8.93 10.84
CA VAL A 58 -9.60 -7.74 11.45
C VAL A 58 -9.05 -6.50 10.77
N GLN A 59 -9.95 -5.58 10.43
CA GLN A 59 -9.58 -4.27 9.91
C GLN A 59 -9.80 -3.21 10.99
N TYR A 60 -8.76 -2.43 11.23
CA TYR A 60 -8.74 -1.35 12.22
C TYR A 60 -8.56 0.00 11.54
N ALA A 61 -9.06 1.05 12.19
CA ALA A 61 -8.67 2.43 11.91
C ALA A 61 -7.99 3.03 13.15
N VAL A 62 -6.99 3.87 12.93
CA VAL A 62 -6.28 4.58 14.01
C VAL A 62 -6.46 6.08 13.81
N LYS A 63 -6.94 6.77 14.84
CA LYS A 63 -7.08 8.22 14.86
C LYS A 63 -6.67 8.76 16.23
N ASN A 64 -5.70 9.66 16.27
CA ASN A 64 -5.21 10.27 17.51
C ASN A 64 -4.85 9.21 18.59
N SER A 65 -4.13 8.15 18.19
CA SER A 65 -3.74 7.00 19.03
C SER A 65 -4.91 6.15 19.58
N ALA A 66 -6.15 6.46 19.21
CA ALA A 66 -7.30 5.58 19.45
C ALA A 66 -7.43 4.56 18.31
N VAL A 67 -7.70 3.31 18.70
CA VAL A 67 -7.88 2.19 17.76
C VAL A 67 -9.36 1.86 17.68
N TYR A 68 -9.89 1.83 16.47
CA TYR A 68 -11.28 1.52 16.15
C TYR A 68 -11.35 0.25 15.34
N ILE A 69 -12.28 -0.63 15.67
CA ILE A 69 -12.57 -1.84 14.88
C ILE A 69 -13.55 -1.44 13.78
N LEU A 70 -13.18 -1.70 12.53
CA LEU A 70 -14.05 -1.47 11.37
C LEU A 70 -14.84 -2.73 11.02
N GLU A 71 -14.14 -3.86 10.91
CA GLU A 71 -14.78 -5.16 10.64
C GLU A 71 -13.96 -6.32 11.17
N VAL A 72 -14.64 -7.44 11.43
CA VAL A 72 -14.05 -8.72 11.81
C VAL A 72 -14.54 -9.79 10.85
N ASN A 73 -13.62 -10.46 10.19
CA ASN A 73 -13.92 -11.51 9.23
C ASN A 73 -13.37 -12.86 9.76
N PRO A 74 -14.20 -13.74 10.35
CA PRO A 74 -13.80 -15.05 10.88
C PRO A 74 -13.62 -16.09 9.76
N ARG A 75 -12.78 -15.78 8.80
CA ARG A 75 -12.50 -16.58 7.60
C ARG A 75 -11.15 -16.19 7.00
N ALA A 76 -10.66 -17.00 6.04
CA ALA A 76 -9.54 -16.60 5.21
C ALA A 76 -9.85 -15.31 4.41
N SER A 77 -8.82 -14.51 4.16
CA SER A 77 -8.88 -13.29 3.36
C SER A 77 -7.84 -13.34 2.24
N ARG A 78 -7.94 -12.44 1.27
CA ARG A 78 -6.90 -12.27 0.23
C ARG A 78 -5.53 -11.96 0.81
N THR A 79 -5.47 -11.29 1.97
CA THR A 79 -4.20 -10.96 2.64
C THR A 79 -3.50 -12.18 3.23
N ALA A 80 -4.20 -13.29 3.51
CA ALA A 80 -3.58 -14.49 4.09
C ALA A 80 -2.46 -15.11 3.23
N PRO A 81 -2.60 -15.29 1.89
CA PRO A 81 -1.51 -15.72 1.03
C PRO A 81 -0.34 -14.72 1.00
N PHE A 82 -0.63 -13.42 0.98
CA PHE A 82 0.38 -12.37 1.01
C PHE A 82 1.21 -12.43 2.31
N VAL A 83 0.55 -12.43 3.46
CA VAL A 83 1.20 -12.54 4.78
C VAL A 83 2.00 -13.84 4.87
N SER A 84 1.43 -14.97 4.42
CA SER A 84 2.13 -16.25 4.40
C SER A 84 3.45 -16.19 3.65
N LYS A 85 3.47 -15.55 2.48
CA LYS A 85 4.69 -15.35 1.68
C LYS A 85 5.65 -14.37 2.35
N ALA A 86 5.13 -13.30 2.95
CA ALA A 86 5.97 -12.30 3.61
C ALA A 86 6.71 -12.85 4.84
N ILE A 87 6.05 -13.67 5.66
CA ILE A 87 6.65 -14.24 6.88
C ILE A 87 7.27 -15.62 6.70
N GLY A 88 7.06 -16.27 5.54
CA GLY A 88 7.57 -17.62 5.26
C GLY A 88 6.82 -18.75 5.97
N VAL A 89 5.57 -18.54 6.37
CA VAL A 89 4.71 -19.52 7.07
C VAL A 89 3.42 -19.74 6.30
N PRO A 90 3.06 -21.00 5.95
CA PRO A 90 1.85 -21.30 5.18
C PRO A 90 0.59 -21.23 6.05
N LEU A 91 0.09 -20.02 6.35
CA LEU A 91 -1.01 -19.77 7.29
C LEU A 91 -2.29 -20.54 6.95
N ALA A 92 -2.67 -20.60 5.68
CA ALA A 92 -3.86 -21.34 5.23
C ALA A 92 -3.73 -22.85 5.53
N LYS A 93 -2.53 -23.44 5.33
CA LYS A 93 -2.25 -24.83 5.67
C LYS A 93 -2.33 -25.07 7.17
N LEU A 94 -1.80 -24.14 7.98
CA LEU A 94 -1.90 -24.24 9.44
C LEU A 94 -3.34 -24.15 9.90
N ALA A 95 -4.11 -23.21 9.34
CA ALA A 95 -5.53 -23.06 9.66
C ALA A 95 -6.35 -24.31 9.34
N ALA A 96 -6.17 -24.91 8.16
CA ALA A 96 -6.83 -26.15 7.80
C ALA A 96 -6.54 -27.29 8.79
N LYS A 97 -5.29 -27.40 9.25
CA LYS A 97 -4.90 -28.39 10.27
C LYS A 97 -5.54 -28.10 11.64
N VAL A 98 -5.60 -26.83 12.03
CA VAL A 98 -6.29 -26.42 13.27
C VAL A 98 -7.77 -26.74 13.20
N MET A 99 -8.43 -26.47 12.07
CA MET A 99 -9.83 -26.83 11.85
C MET A 99 -10.06 -28.37 11.86
N ALA A 100 -9.02 -29.14 11.50
CA ALA A 100 -9.02 -30.59 11.60
C ALA A 100 -8.63 -31.14 12.98
N GLY A 101 -8.53 -30.26 14.01
CA GLY A 101 -8.29 -30.65 15.40
C GLY A 101 -6.83 -30.60 15.86
N GLU A 102 -5.86 -30.18 15.03
CA GLU A 102 -4.49 -29.96 15.49
C GLU A 102 -4.39 -28.66 16.27
N THR A 103 -3.39 -28.52 17.14
CA THR A 103 -3.15 -27.29 17.90
C THR A 103 -1.99 -26.51 17.30
N LEU A 104 -2.03 -25.16 17.40
CA LEU A 104 -0.90 -24.31 16.99
C LEU A 104 0.40 -24.67 17.69
N LYS A 105 0.32 -25.14 18.94
CA LYS A 105 1.46 -25.61 19.74
C LYS A 105 2.13 -26.83 19.09
N LYS A 106 1.34 -27.83 18.67
CA LYS A 106 1.84 -29.03 17.95
C LYS A 106 2.42 -28.66 16.59
N LEU A 107 1.82 -27.66 15.92
CA LEU A 107 2.27 -27.16 14.62
C LEU A 107 3.50 -26.23 14.72
N GLY A 108 3.93 -25.85 15.92
CA GLY A 108 5.10 -25.00 16.16
C GLY A 108 4.93 -23.54 15.77
N PHE A 109 3.67 -23.03 15.69
CA PHE A 109 3.36 -21.64 15.37
C PHE A 109 2.61 -20.97 16.54
N THR A 110 3.36 -20.48 17.52
CA THR A 110 2.81 -19.93 18.78
C THR A 110 3.20 -18.48 19.03
N ARG A 111 3.95 -17.86 18.12
CA ARG A 111 4.37 -16.46 18.25
C ARG A 111 4.35 -15.74 16.91
N GLU A 112 4.03 -14.45 16.97
CA GLU A 112 4.11 -13.55 15.81
C GLU A 112 5.53 -13.51 15.23
N ILE A 113 5.62 -13.52 13.89
CA ILE A 113 6.86 -13.37 13.17
C ILE A 113 6.89 -11.98 12.54
N ILE A 114 7.80 -11.13 13.00
CA ILE A 114 8.04 -9.81 12.43
C ILE A 114 9.24 -9.92 11.49
N PRO A 115 9.05 -9.85 10.16
CA PRO A 115 10.15 -9.96 9.20
C PRO A 115 11.08 -8.75 9.29
N LYS A 116 12.38 -8.97 9.00
CA LYS A 116 13.37 -7.88 8.90
C LYS A 116 13.34 -7.16 7.55
N HIS A 117 12.71 -7.76 6.57
CA HIS A 117 12.45 -7.18 5.26
C HIS A 117 11.07 -6.54 5.23
N ILE A 118 10.87 -5.68 4.26
CA ILE A 118 9.61 -4.98 4.01
C ILE A 118 8.93 -5.63 2.83
N SER A 119 7.65 -5.95 2.98
CA SER A 119 6.80 -6.46 1.92
C SER A 119 5.67 -5.48 1.67
N ILE A 120 5.53 -5.02 0.44
CA ILE A 120 4.43 -4.15 0.00
C ILE A 120 3.46 -4.98 -0.82
N LYS A 121 2.20 -5.00 -0.39
CA LYS A 121 1.07 -5.48 -1.19
C LYS A 121 0.59 -4.33 -2.06
N GLU A 122 0.45 -4.58 -3.36
CA GLU A 122 -0.18 -3.64 -4.28
C GLU A 122 -1.31 -4.35 -5.01
N SER A 123 -2.38 -3.63 -5.33
CA SER A 123 -3.55 -4.19 -5.98
C SER A 123 -3.47 -4.00 -7.49
N VAL A 124 -3.88 -5.02 -8.22
CA VAL A 124 -4.03 -4.94 -9.67
C VAL A 124 -5.44 -4.47 -9.99
N LEU A 125 -5.55 -3.27 -10.54
CA LEU A 125 -6.81 -2.60 -10.83
C LEU A 125 -7.04 -2.53 -12.35
N PRO A 126 -8.16 -3.05 -12.88
CA PRO A 126 -8.38 -3.17 -14.31
C PRO A 126 -8.94 -1.90 -14.96
N PHE A 127 -8.66 -0.71 -14.43
CA PHE A 127 -9.25 0.55 -14.89
C PHE A 127 -9.01 0.84 -16.37
N VAL A 128 -7.88 0.40 -16.92
CA VAL A 128 -7.58 0.54 -18.36
C VAL A 128 -8.64 -0.15 -19.24
N LYS A 129 -9.30 -1.22 -18.72
CA LYS A 129 -10.36 -1.94 -19.44
C LYS A 129 -11.72 -1.25 -19.37
N PHE A 130 -11.88 -0.24 -18.52
CA PHE A 130 -13.13 0.48 -18.30
C PHE A 130 -12.93 1.99 -18.48
N PRO A 131 -12.84 2.48 -19.74
CA PRO A 131 -12.64 3.91 -20.02
C PRO A 131 -13.72 4.77 -19.37
N GLY A 132 -13.33 5.89 -18.76
CA GLY A 132 -14.24 6.85 -18.13
C GLY A 132 -14.65 6.52 -16.70
N VAL A 133 -14.29 5.34 -16.15
CA VAL A 133 -14.55 5.01 -14.74
C VAL A 133 -13.53 5.71 -13.85
N ASP A 134 -14.01 6.28 -12.73
CA ASP A 134 -13.12 6.89 -11.72
C ASP A 134 -12.33 5.82 -10.96
N ILE A 135 -11.04 6.08 -10.83
CA ILE A 135 -10.09 5.21 -10.12
C ILE A 135 -10.11 5.36 -8.61
N THR A 136 -10.95 6.25 -8.09
CA THR A 136 -11.07 6.46 -6.64
C THR A 136 -11.47 5.17 -5.94
N LEU A 137 -10.67 4.77 -4.96
CA LEU A 137 -10.94 3.60 -4.14
C LEU A 137 -11.93 3.92 -3.02
N GLY A 138 -12.67 2.92 -2.60
CA GLY A 138 -13.70 3.01 -1.58
C GLY A 138 -13.94 1.68 -0.86
N PRO A 139 -15.09 1.51 -0.20
CA PRO A 139 -15.42 0.29 0.54
C PRO A 139 -15.73 -0.90 -0.36
N GLU A 140 -16.03 -0.68 -1.64
CA GLU A 140 -16.29 -1.73 -2.62
C GLU A 140 -15.01 -2.17 -3.31
N MET A 141 -14.81 -3.48 -3.45
CA MET A 141 -13.64 -4.05 -4.07
C MET A 141 -13.67 -3.92 -5.60
N LYS A 142 -12.63 -3.34 -6.19
CA LYS A 142 -12.45 -3.15 -7.63
C LYS A 142 -11.28 -3.95 -8.21
N SER A 143 -10.37 -4.44 -7.37
CA SER A 143 -9.18 -5.17 -7.79
C SER A 143 -9.49 -6.56 -8.31
N THR A 144 -8.70 -7.01 -9.30
CA THR A 144 -8.76 -8.37 -9.88
C THR A 144 -7.64 -9.27 -9.38
N GLY A 145 -6.64 -8.71 -8.72
CA GLY A 145 -5.49 -9.45 -8.20
C GLY A 145 -4.63 -8.57 -7.30
N GLU A 146 -3.55 -9.16 -6.79
CA GLU A 146 -2.57 -8.49 -5.96
C GLU A 146 -1.16 -8.96 -6.28
N VAL A 147 -0.18 -8.08 -6.07
CA VAL A 147 1.25 -8.35 -6.27
C VAL A 147 2.04 -8.00 -5.01
N MET A 148 3.28 -8.46 -4.94
CA MET A 148 4.18 -8.21 -3.82
C MET A 148 5.48 -7.57 -4.31
N GLY A 149 5.82 -6.41 -3.72
CA GLY A 149 7.18 -5.88 -3.73
C GLY A 149 7.87 -6.24 -2.42
N ILE A 150 9.09 -6.78 -2.48
CA ILE A 150 9.86 -7.20 -1.30
C ILE A 150 11.30 -6.69 -1.38
N ASP A 151 11.76 -6.03 -0.33
CA ASP A 151 13.15 -5.56 -0.18
C ASP A 151 13.47 -5.30 1.31
N THR A 152 14.71 -4.95 1.61
CA THR A 152 15.13 -4.48 2.94
C THR A 152 14.90 -2.98 3.13
N ASP A 153 14.57 -2.27 2.07
CA ASP A 153 14.25 -0.84 2.06
C ASP A 153 12.82 -0.61 1.55
N PHE A 154 12.09 0.30 2.20
CA PHE A 154 10.70 0.60 1.87
C PHE A 154 10.53 1.13 0.43
N GLY A 155 11.37 2.09 0.01
CA GLY A 155 11.26 2.69 -1.32
C GLY A 155 11.48 1.65 -2.43
N ARG A 156 12.47 0.76 -2.27
CA ARG A 156 12.70 -0.33 -3.21
C ARG A 156 11.57 -1.37 -3.20
N ALA A 157 11.04 -1.71 -2.02
CA ALA A 157 9.90 -2.62 -1.93
C ALA A 157 8.67 -2.02 -2.62
N TYR A 158 8.40 -0.73 -2.38
CA TYR A 158 7.29 0.00 -3.02
C TYR A 158 7.49 0.10 -4.55
N ALA A 159 8.67 0.48 -5.01
CA ALA A 159 8.95 0.54 -6.45
C ALA A 159 8.74 -0.82 -7.15
N LYS A 160 9.12 -1.93 -6.50
CA LYS A 160 8.88 -3.28 -7.00
C LYS A 160 7.40 -3.63 -7.05
N SER A 161 6.59 -3.24 -6.05
CA SER A 161 5.15 -3.49 -6.07
C SER A 161 4.46 -2.70 -7.16
N GLN A 162 4.83 -1.43 -7.36
CA GLN A 162 4.29 -0.59 -8.43
C GLN A 162 4.62 -1.17 -9.82
N LEU A 163 5.88 -1.57 -10.05
CA LEU A 163 6.29 -2.20 -11.30
C LEU A 163 5.50 -3.50 -11.56
N ALA A 164 5.30 -4.32 -10.53
CA ALA A 164 4.54 -5.56 -10.65
C ALA A 164 3.04 -5.33 -10.87
N ALA A 165 2.50 -4.19 -10.43
CA ALA A 165 1.12 -3.76 -10.68
C ALA A 165 0.95 -2.97 -11.99
N TYR A 166 1.99 -2.93 -12.84
CA TYR A 166 2.03 -2.15 -14.10
C TYR A 166 1.90 -0.64 -13.90
N GLN A 167 2.24 -0.14 -12.73
CA GLN A 167 2.32 1.28 -12.42
C GLN A 167 3.77 1.75 -12.60
N ASN A 168 4.07 2.34 -13.75
CA ASN A 168 5.44 2.74 -14.10
C ASN A 168 5.78 4.09 -13.46
N LEU A 169 6.35 4.06 -12.26
CA LEU A 169 6.86 5.26 -11.61
C LEU A 169 7.98 5.90 -12.43
N PRO A 170 8.03 7.24 -12.56
CA PRO A 170 9.05 7.91 -13.34
C PRO A 170 10.44 7.78 -12.68
N ALA A 171 11.39 7.18 -13.39
CA ALA A 171 12.79 7.06 -12.98
C ALA A 171 13.70 8.15 -13.57
N VAL A 172 13.14 9.05 -14.38
CA VAL A 172 13.84 10.17 -15.03
C VAL A 172 13.15 11.49 -14.71
N LYS A 173 13.89 12.58 -14.81
CA LYS A 173 13.36 13.94 -14.63
C LYS A 173 12.15 14.19 -15.52
N GLY A 174 11.21 15.00 -15.04
CA GLY A 174 10.00 15.35 -15.76
C GLY A 174 9.11 16.25 -14.95
N THR A 175 7.88 16.47 -15.40
CA THR A 175 6.91 17.31 -14.71
C THR A 175 5.92 16.44 -13.91
N VAL A 176 5.70 16.82 -12.66
CA VAL A 176 4.70 16.22 -11.77
C VAL A 176 3.57 17.24 -11.56
N PHE A 177 2.34 16.83 -11.81
CA PHE A 177 1.18 17.63 -11.47
C PHE A 177 0.68 17.26 -10.08
N ILE A 178 0.54 18.28 -9.20
CA ILE A 178 0.02 18.12 -7.84
C ILE A 178 -1.21 19.01 -7.67
N SER A 179 -2.35 18.40 -7.37
CA SER A 179 -3.58 19.12 -7.03
C SER A 179 -4.29 18.40 -5.89
N VAL A 180 -4.32 19.03 -4.73
CA VAL A 180 -4.80 18.41 -3.50
C VAL A 180 -5.91 19.22 -2.85
N LYS A 181 -6.87 18.51 -2.23
CA LYS A 181 -7.95 19.13 -1.45
C LYS A 181 -7.39 19.77 -0.16
N ASP A 182 -8.12 20.73 0.41
CA ASP A 182 -7.65 21.49 1.59
C ASP A 182 -7.35 20.60 2.80
N LYS A 183 -8.13 19.55 3.02
CA LYS A 183 -7.88 18.57 4.09
C LYS A 183 -6.49 17.89 3.99
N ASP A 184 -5.93 17.77 2.80
CA ASP A 184 -4.69 17.06 2.51
C ASP A 184 -3.49 18.00 2.34
N LYS A 185 -3.70 19.31 2.48
CA LYS A 185 -2.66 20.33 2.56
C LYS A 185 -1.97 20.28 3.92
N LYS A 186 -1.19 19.22 4.15
CA LYS A 186 -0.53 18.90 5.42
C LYS A 186 0.95 18.64 5.21
N ALA A 187 1.69 18.60 6.32
CA ALA A 187 3.14 18.35 6.32
C ALA A 187 3.55 17.11 5.52
N GLN A 188 2.76 16.05 5.52
CA GLN A 188 3.04 14.83 4.75
C GLN A 188 3.06 15.08 3.24
N MET A 189 2.10 15.84 2.72
CA MET A 189 2.07 16.22 1.30
C MET A 189 3.21 17.15 0.93
N ALA A 190 3.51 18.14 1.78
CA ALA A 190 4.65 19.03 1.60
C ALA A 190 5.97 18.25 1.56
N LYS A 191 6.14 17.26 2.45
CA LYS A 191 7.31 16.38 2.48
C LYS A 191 7.46 15.56 1.19
N ALA A 192 6.35 15.01 0.67
CA ALA A 192 6.36 14.28 -0.60
C ALA A 192 6.75 15.20 -1.78
N ALA A 193 6.13 16.38 -1.87
CA ALA A 193 6.43 17.37 -2.91
C ALA A 193 7.88 17.88 -2.83
N LYS A 194 8.38 18.15 -1.62
CA LYS A 194 9.79 18.54 -1.41
C LYS A 194 10.74 17.46 -1.91
N LYS A 195 10.49 16.19 -1.56
CA LYS A 195 11.29 15.06 -2.03
C LYS A 195 11.32 14.99 -3.57
N LEU A 196 10.18 15.14 -4.24
CA LEU A 196 10.14 15.18 -5.71
C LEU A 196 10.92 16.36 -6.29
N LYS A 197 10.85 17.53 -5.66
CA LYS A 197 11.64 18.72 -6.05
C LYS A 197 13.13 18.47 -5.89
N ASP A 198 13.57 17.87 -4.78
CA ASP A 198 14.97 17.50 -4.52
C ASP A 198 15.50 16.50 -5.55
N LEU A 199 14.64 15.61 -6.04
CA LEU A 199 14.90 14.67 -7.15
C LEU A 199 14.89 15.35 -8.53
N LYS A 200 14.75 16.69 -8.57
CA LYS A 200 14.78 17.51 -9.80
C LYS A 200 13.58 17.34 -10.73
N PHE A 201 12.44 16.99 -10.19
CA PHE A 201 11.18 17.11 -10.91
C PHE A 201 10.69 18.56 -10.93
N GLU A 202 10.13 18.99 -12.06
CA GLU A 202 9.33 20.21 -12.12
C GLU A 202 7.97 19.94 -11.47
N ILE A 203 7.53 20.83 -10.57
CA ILE A 203 6.21 20.73 -9.98
C ILE A 203 5.31 21.77 -10.62
N ILE A 204 4.14 21.33 -11.11
CA ILE A 204 3.06 22.21 -11.53
C ILE A 204 1.82 21.93 -10.68
N SER A 205 1.03 22.97 -10.43
CA SER A 205 -0.12 22.88 -9.52
C SER A 205 -1.23 23.86 -9.91
N THR A 206 -2.45 23.58 -9.47
CA THR A 206 -3.51 24.60 -9.43
C THR A 206 -3.19 25.65 -8.36
N LEU A 207 -3.70 26.87 -8.52
CA LEU A 207 -3.38 28.04 -7.69
C LEU A 207 -3.44 27.75 -6.18
N GLY A 208 -4.51 27.10 -5.68
CA GLY A 208 -4.66 26.82 -4.25
C GLY A 208 -3.65 25.81 -3.71
N THR A 209 -3.19 24.87 -4.53
CA THR A 209 -2.11 23.91 -4.16
C THR A 209 -0.74 24.58 -4.28
N ALA A 210 -0.53 25.43 -5.31
CA ALA A 210 0.72 26.16 -5.48
C ALA A 210 1.01 27.06 -4.27
N LYS A 211 0.02 27.81 -3.78
CA LYS A 211 0.16 28.64 -2.57
C LYS A 211 0.55 27.80 -1.35
N PHE A 212 -0.12 26.68 -1.11
CA PHE A 212 0.25 25.76 -0.02
C PHE A 212 1.69 25.25 -0.15
N LEU A 213 2.14 24.89 -1.35
CA LEU A 213 3.50 24.44 -1.58
C LEU A 213 4.51 25.55 -1.34
N GLU A 214 4.24 26.77 -1.79
CA GLU A 214 5.08 27.95 -1.58
C GLU A 214 5.22 28.29 -0.09
N GLU A 215 4.14 28.25 0.67
CA GLU A 215 4.16 28.41 2.14
C GLU A 215 5.05 27.38 2.84
N ASN A 216 5.31 26.24 2.20
CA ASN A 216 6.23 25.20 2.66
C ASN A 216 7.61 25.24 1.96
N GLY A 217 7.95 26.35 1.29
CA GLY A 217 9.24 26.54 0.62
C GLY A 217 9.44 25.74 -0.67
N ILE A 218 8.34 25.32 -1.32
CA ILE A 218 8.39 24.50 -2.53
C ILE A 218 7.82 25.31 -3.71
N ILE A 219 8.67 25.71 -4.63
CA ILE A 219 8.26 26.46 -5.82
C ILE A 219 7.56 25.52 -6.81
N ALA A 220 6.31 25.82 -7.11
CA ALA A 220 5.50 25.13 -8.10
C ALA A 220 4.98 26.13 -9.16
N ARG A 221 5.09 25.78 -10.44
CA ARG A 221 4.50 26.58 -11.52
C ARG A 221 2.98 26.41 -11.51
N THR A 222 2.27 27.52 -11.50
CA THR A 222 0.80 27.52 -11.52
C THR A 222 0.27 27.22 -12.92
N ILE A 223 -0.79 26.41 -13.00
CA ILE A 223 -1.52 26.12 -14.22
C ILE A 223 -3.02 26.31 -13.98
N ARG A 224 -3.78 26.64 -15.01
CA ARG A 224 -5.24 26.80 -14.95
C ARG A 224 -5.93 25.49 -14.58
N ARG A 225 -7.09 25.58 -13.94
CA ARG A 225 -7.99 24.43 -13.80
C ARG A 225 -8.53 24.03 -15.16
N VAL A 226 -8.99 22.79 -15.31
CA VAL A 226 -9.61 22.32 -16.54
C VAL A 226 -10.86 23.15 -16.89
N SER A 227 -11.66 23.50 -15.89
CA SER A 227 -12.84 24.38 -16.01
C SER A 227 -12.52 25.81 -16.41
N ASP A 228 -11.31 26.30 -16.14
CA ASP A 228 -10.91 27.69 -16.44
C ASP A 228 -10.35 27.85 -17.88
N GLY A 229 -10.34 26.76 -18.66
CA GLY A 229 -9.91 26.76 -20.06
C GLY A 229 -8.44 26.34 -20.27
N LYS A 230 -7.94 26.61 -21.45
CA LYS A 230 -6.57 26.25 -21.91
C LYS A 230 -5.58 27.41 -21.74
N PRO A 231 -4.25 27.12 -21.62
CA PRO A 231 -3.67 25.78 -21.41
C PRO A 231 -3.91 25.28 -20.00
N ASN A 232 -4.18 23.98 -19.86
CA ASN A 232 -4.38 23.29 -18.58
C ASN A 232 -3.62 21.96 -18.55
N VAL A 233 -3.78 21.17 -17.47
CA VAL A 233 -3.02 19.93 -17.28
C VAL A 233 -3.32 18.87 -18.36
N LEU A 234 -4.54 18.84 -18.93
CA LEU A 234 -4.89 17.86 -19.96
C LEU A 234 -4.08 18.10 -21.25
N ASP A 235 -3.83 19.36 -21.61
CA ASP A 235 -2.99 19.69 -22.77
C ASP A 235 -1.55 19.19 -22.54
N LEU A 236 -0.97 19.43 -21.37
CA LEU A 236 0.38 18.95 -21.02
C LEU A 236 0.46 17.42 -20.94
N MET A 237 -0.60 16.73 -20.55
CA MET A 237 -0.69 15.27 -20.56
C MET A 237 -0.65 14.73 -22.00
N GLN A 238 -1.43 15.32 -22.91
CA GLN A 238 -1.45 14.96 -24.33
C GLN A 238 -0.09 15.20 -25.01
N GLU A 239 0.62 16.25 -24.60
CA GLU A 239 1.98 16.55 -25.05
C GLU A 239 3.05 15.63 -24.43
N GLY A 240 2.68 14.67 -23.59
CA GLY A 240 3.60 13.74 -22.92
C GLY A 240 4.53 14.37 -21.89
N LYS A 241 4.26 15.61 -21.47
CA LYS A 241 5.08 16.37 -20.50
C LYS A 241 4.88 15.91 -19.06
N ILE A 242 3.70 15.40 -18.71
CA ILE A 242 3.37 14.94 -17.36
C ILE A 242 3.84 13.50 -17.15
N LYS A 243 4.61 13.26 -16.09
CA LYS A 243 5.15 11.94 -15.75
C LYS A 243 4.50 11.31 -14.52
N LEU A 244 3.85 12.09 -13.69
CA LEU A 244 3.14 11.65 -12.48
C LEU A 244 2.05 12.66 -12.13
N ILE A 245 0.94 12.14 -11.65
CA ILE A 245 -0.16 12.95 -11.10
C ILE A 245 -0.37 12.58 -9.65
N ILE A 246 -0.41 13.58 -8.78
CA ILE A 246 -0.88 13.47 -7.40
C ILE A 246 -2.16 14.31 -7.31
N ASN A 247 -3.30 13.62 -7.25
CA ASN A 247 -4.60 14.27 -7.24
C ASN A 247 -5.51 13.66 -6.17
N THR A 248 -5.60 14.32 -5.02
CA THR A 248 -6.45 13.82 -3.92
C THR A 248 -7.92 14.22 -4.15
N VAL A 249 -8.82 13.30 -3.79
CA VAL A 249 -10.24 13.37 -4.11
C VAL A 249 -10.98 14.34 -3.19
N SER A 250 -11.77 15.25 -3.75
CA SER A 250 -12.57 16.23 -3.02
C SER A 250 -13.99 15.73 -2.74
N GLY A 251 -14.22 15.23 -1.52
CA GLY A 251 -15.56 14.81 -1.07
C GLY A 251 -16.03 13.45 -1.60
N LYS A 252 -17.32 13.16 -1.43
CA LYS A 252 -17.96 11.91 -1.89
C LYS A 252 -18.21 11.89 -3.39
N ILE A 253 -18.47 13.07 -3.98
CA ILE A 253 -18.68 13.24 -5.41
C ILE A 253 -17.45 13.98 -5.95
N PRO A 254 -16.62 13.35 -6.79
CA PRO A 254 -15.48 14.02 -7.41
C PRO A 254 -15.92 15.20 -8.26
N ARG A 255 -15.14 16.28 -8.25
CA ARG A 255 -15.37 17.38 -9.19
C ARG A 255 -15.13 16.89 -10.63
N GLN A 256 -15.88 17.38 -11.59
CA GLN A 256 -15.75 16.97 -13.00
C GLN A 256 -14.32 17.10 -13.54
N ASP A 257 -13.60 18.14 -13.13
CA ASP A 257 -12.20 18.34 -13.51
C ASP A 257 -11.28 17.22 -12.98
N GLU A 258 -11.48 16.81 -11.73
CA GLU A 258 -10.69 15.73 -11.10
C GLU A 258 -10.92 14.39 -11.82
N LEU A 259 -12.19 14.10 -12.15
CA LEU A 259 -12.52 12.90 -12.91
C LEU A 259 -11.87 12.92 -14.30
N LYS A 260 -11.97 14.03 -15.05
CA LYS A 260 -11.32 14.18 -16.37
C LYS A 260 -9.81 13.98 -16.29
N ILE A 261 -9.14 14.56 -15.28
CA ILE A 261 -7.69 14.40 -15.09
C ILE A 261 -7.34 12.94 -14.87
N ARG A 262 -8.02 12.24 -13.94
CA ARG A 262 -7.70 10.87 -13.59
C ARG A 262 -8.00 9.89 -14.74
N THR A 263 -9.14 10.01 -15.39
CA THR A 263 -9.50 9.14 -16.53
C THR A 263 -8.58 9.35 -17.73
N SER A 264 -8.22 10.60 -18.04
CA SER A 264 -7.22 10.89 -19.08
C SER A 264 -5.84 10.35 -18.74
N ALA A 265 -5.43 10.43 -17.47
CA ALA A 265 -4.15 9.87 -17.02
C ALA A 265 -4.06 8.37 -17.25
N ILE A 266 -5.11 7.62 -16.88
CA ILE A 266 -5.18 6.17 -17.11
C ILE A 266 -5.10 5.84 -18.60
N ALA A 267 -5.84 6.56 -19.43
CA ALA A 267 -5.81 6.35 -20.89
C ALA A 267 -4.41 6.60 -21.50
N LEU A 268 -3.63 7.51 -20.91
CA LEU A 268 -2.28 7.86 -21.35
C LEU A 268 -1.18 7.07 -20.60
N GLY A 269 -1.53 6.15 -19.73
CA GLY A 269 -0.58 5.36 -18.93
C GLY A 269 0.24 6.19 -17.95
N ILE A 270 -0.28 7.35 -17.50
CA ILE A 270 0.37 8.21 -16.50
C ILE A 270 -0.03 7.72 -15.10
N PRO A 271 0.94 7.41 -14.21
CA PRO A 271 0.63 7.00 -12.84
C PRO A 271 -0.13 8.11 -12.07
N VAL A 272 -1.16 7.70 -11.32
CA VAL A 272 -1.99 8.60 -10.52
C VAL A 272 -1.99 8.14 -9.07
N ILE A 273 -1.67 9.06 -8.18
CA ILE A 273 -1.73 8.87 -6.73
C ILE A 273 -2.85 9.72 -6.16
N THR A 274 -3.74 9.11 -5.39
CA THR A 274 -4.98 9.74 -4.91
C THR A 274 -4.98 10.07 -3.42
N THR A 275 -3.91 9.72 -2.69
CA THR A 275 -3.81 9.89 -1.24
C THR A 275 -2.47 10.52 -0.82
N SER A 276 -2.45 11.19 0.33
CA SER A 276 -1.21 11.77 0.89
C SER A 276 -0.20 10.71 1.33
N PRO A 277 -0.60 9.61 2.00
CA PRO A 277 0.31 8.50 2.30
C PRO A 277 0.88 7.85 1.04
N GLY A 278 0.04 7.65 0.01
CA GLY A 278 0.46 7.17 -1.30
C GLY A 278 1.48 8.10 -1.97
N ALA A 279 1.30 9.42 -1.86
CA ALA A 279 2.25 10.40 -2.41
C ALA A 279 3.63 10.32 -1.73
N GLU A 280 3.68 10.14 -0.42
CA GLU A 280 4.94 9.95 0.31
C GLU A 280 5.61 8.62 -0.08
N ALA A 281 4.84 7.53 -0.15
CA ALA A 281 5.34 6.23 -0.58
C ALA A 281 5.87 6.27 -2.02
N CYS A 282 5.14 6.93 -2.93
CA CYS A 282 5.52 7.14 -4.32
C CYS A 282 6.85 7.91 -4.43
N ALA A 283 6.99 9.02 -3.72
CA ALA A 283 8.22 9.82 -3.72
C ALA A 283 9.43 9.02 -3.22
N ARG A 284 9.26 8.16 -2.22
CA ARG A 284 10.31 7.22 -1.74
C ARG A 284 10.62 6.14 -2.78
N GLY A 285 9.60 5.63 -3.47
CA GLY A 285 9.77 4.66 -4.55
C GLY A 285 10.55 5.23 -5.73
N ILE A 286 10.23 6.45 -6.16
CA ILE A 286 10.94 7.18 -7.22
C ILE A 286 12.40 7.45 -6.80
N GLU A 287 12.63 7.88 -5.58
CA GLU A 287 13.99 8.07 -5.05
C GLU A 287 14.80 6.77 -5.15
N ALA A 288 14.19 5.64 -4.76
CA ALA A 288 14.85 4.35 -4.83
C ALA A 288 15.20 3.93 -6.28
N LEU A 289 14.29 4.20 -7.24
CA LEU A 289 14.53 3.93 -8.67
C LEU A 289 15.68 4.77 -9.24
N ILE A 290 15.78 6.04 -8.84
CA ILE A 290 16.82 6.96 -9.33
C ILE A 290 18.19 6.62 -8.71
N LYS A 291 18.21 6.30 -7.41
CA LYS A 291 19.48 6.11 -6.67
C LYS A 291 20.02 4.68 -6.72
N HIS A 292 19.19 3.69 -6.98
CA HIS A 292 19.55 2.27 -6.86
C HIS A 292 19.02 1.43 -8.02
N LYS A 293 19.80 0.41 -8.40
CA LYS A 293 19.29 -0.68 -9.23
C LYS A 293 18.39 -1.59 -8.38
N LEU A 294 17.21 -1.93 -8.90
CA LEU A 294 16.35 -2.92 -8.27
C LEU A 294 16.98 -4.32 -8.42
N GLY A 295 17.28 -4.95 -7.29
CA GLY A 295 17.77 -6.33 -7.28
C GLY A 295 16.62 -7.34 -7.25
N VAL A 296 16.82 -8.51 -7.82
CA VAL A 296 15.88 -9.65 -7.76
C VAL A 296 16.48 -10.74 -6.90
N LYS A 297 15.68 -11.29 -5.98
CA LYS A 297 16.06 -12.42 -5.13
C LYS A 297 14.87 -13.36 -4.99
N PRO A 298 15.09 -14.68 -4.90
CA PRO A 298 14.01 -15.61 -4.60
C PRO A 298 13.45 -15.31 -3.19
N ILE A 299 12.14 -15.43 -3.02
CA ILE A 299 11.46 -15.10 -1.75
C ILE A 299 12.04 -15.91 -0.57
N GLN A 300 12.45 -17.16 -0.81
CA GLN A 300 13.07 -18.02 0.19
C GLN A 300 14.39 -17.45 0.74
N ALA A 301 15.10 -16.59 0.01
CA ALA A 301 16.32 -15.95 0.47
C ALA A 301 16.06 -14.92 1.58
N TYR A 302 14.85 -14.35 1.64
CA TYR A 302 14.44 -13.46 2.72
C TYR A 302 14.12 -14.20 4.02
N HIS A 303 13.78 -15.51 3.95
CA HIS A 303 13.40 -16.34 5.10
C HIS A 303 14.55 -17.19 5.66
N LYS A 304 15.75 -17.18 5.08
CA LYS A 304 16.85 -18.09 5.40
C LYS A 304 17.35 -18.10 6.86
N LYS A 305 16.90 -17.17 7.70
CA LYS A 305 17.22 -17.16 9.15
C LYS A 305 16.13 -17.79 10.03
N LEU A 306 15.02 -18.22 9.47
CA LEU A 306 13.95 -18.95 10.16
C LEU A 306 14.14 -20.46 9.95
N LYS A 307 15.24 -21.05 10.42
CA LYS A 307 15.35 -22.49 10.53
C LYS A 307 14.36 -22.98 11.61
N VAL A 308 13.12 -23.25 11.20
CA VAL A 308 12.33 -24.26 11.90
C VAL A 308 13.12 -25.54 11.79
N LYS A 309 13.53 -26.11 12.92
CA LYS A 309 14.16 -27.43 12.96
C LYS A 309 13.16 -28.44 12.40
N SER A 310 13.18 -28.68 11.09
CA SER A 310 12.52 -29.83 10.52
C SER A 310 13.28 -31.04 11.04
N LYS A 311 12.66 -31.82 11.91
CA LYS A 311 13.13 -33.17 12.20
C LYS A 311 13.16 -33.89 10.86
N LYS A 312 14.37 -34.14 10.33
CA LYS A 312 14.60 -35.12 9.27
C LYS A 312 14.03 -36.44 9.79
N ALA A 313 12.94 -36.89 9.24
CA ALA A 313 12.52 -38.25 9.39
C ALA A 313 13.64 -39.12 8.74
N LYS A 314 14.44 -39.79 9.56
CA LYS A 314 15.31 -40.86 9.11
C LYS A 314 14.39 -41.96 8.58
N ARG A 315 14.25 -42.04 7.25
CA ARG A 315 13.84 -43.29 6.60
C ARG A 315 14.98 -44.29 6.86
N GLN A 316 14.81 -45.16 7.83
CA GLN A 316 15.53 -46.41 7.84
C GLN A 316 14.93 -47.29 6.74
N SER A 317 15.67 -47.37 5.64
CA SER A 317 15.56 -48.53 4.76
C SER A 317 16.04 -49.74 5.55
N LYS A 318 15.18 -50.71 5.80
CA LYS A 318 15.54 -52.11 6.04
C LYS A 318 14.96 -52.93 4.91
N VAL A 319 15.87 -53.66 4.33
CA VAL A 319 15.75 -54.74 3.36
C VAL A 319 14.58 -55.65 3.60
#